data_abc688e8cff36269d220fe25b52a7385
#
_entry.id   abc688e8cff36269d220fe25b52a7385
#
_cell.length_a   1.000
_cell.length_b   1.000
_cell.length_c   1.000
_cell.angle_alpha   90.00
_cell.angle_beta   90.00
_cell.angle_gamma   90.00
#
_symmetry.space_group_name_H-M   'P 1'
#
loop_
_entity.id
_entity.type
_entity.pdbx_description
1 polymer ?
#
loop_
_entity_poly.entity_id
_entity_poly.type
_entity_poly.pdbx_seq_one_letter_code
_entity_poly.pdbx_strand_id
1 'polypeptide(L)'
;MSQEFVQKIFSPFERERTSTVSRTQGTGLGMAISKNIVDMMGGTIAVKSEQGKGSEFTVTLDCKVCTESVKYPPIPGLKGTRALVVDDDAQTCMSVSKMLREIEMEADWTTSGKEAILRAMEAHNQGAEFKVYIIDWLMPDMNGIETVRRIRKVIEPGTPIIILTAYDWADIEDEARQAGVTAFVSKPLFMSELRDALTHKVVSGRQPLLPKHGDYTGKKVLLVEDNE
;
A
#
# COMPACT_ATOMS: atom_id res chain seq x y z
N MET A 1 -5.26 -26.74 -15.06
CA MET A 1 -4.98 -27.79 -14.05
C MET A 1 -5.71 -29.06 -14.45
N SER A 2 -5.15 -30.23 -14.11
CA SER A 2 -5.83 -31.50 -14.29
C SER A 2 -7.03 -31.66 -13.33
N GLN A 3 -8.05 -32.42 -13.72
CA GLN A 3 -9.23 -32.62 -12.86
C GLN A 3 -8.87 -33.37 -11.56
N GLU A 4 -7.87 -34.21 -11.58
CA GLU A 4 -7.35 -34.89 -10.40
C GLU A 4 -6.71 -33.90 -9.41
N PHE A 5 -5.94 -32.91 -9.92
CA PHE A 5 -5.32 -31.88 -9.09
C PHE A 5 -6.35 -30.89 -8.52
N VAL A 6 -7.40 -30.55 -9.29
CA VAL A 6 -8.49 -29.69 -8.82
C VAL A 6 -9.12 -30.23 -7.52
N GLN A 7 -9.26 -31.56 -7.38
CA GLN A 7 -9.81 -32.17 -6.15
C GLN A 7 -8.89 -32.07 -4.93
N LYS A 8 -7.60 -31.88 -5.15
CA LYS A 8 -6.57 -31.89 -4.10
C LYS A 8 -5.94 -30.50 -3.87
N ILE A 9 -6.28 -29.49 -4.66
CA ILE A 9 -5.61 -28.19 -4.67
C ILE A 9 -5.61 -27.49 -3.30
N PHE A 10 -6.58 -27.77 -2.45
CA PHE A 10 -6.68 -27.23 -1.10
C PHE A 10 -6.05 -28.10 -0.02
N SER A 11 -5.47 -29.25 -0.39
CA SER A 11 -4.73 -30.10 0.54
C SER A 11 -3.32 -29.55 0.75
N PRO A 12 -2.78 -29.57 1.99
CA PRO A 12 -1.41 -29.10 2.27
C PRO A 12 -0.37 -29.88 1.46
N PHE A 13 0.67 -29.19 1.01
CA PHE A 13 1.83 -29.71 0.27
C PHE A 13 1.52 -30.28 -1.13
N GLU A 14 0.29 -30.17 -1.61
CA GLU A 14 -0.09 -30.62 -2.95
C GLU A 14 0.41 -29.65 -4.03
N ARG A 15 0.96 -30.21 -5.11
CA ARG A 15 1.46 -29.47 -6.27
C ARG A 15 1.16 -30.22 -7.56
N GLU A 16 0.73 -29.48 -8.59
CA GLU A 16 0.60 -30.08 -9.92
C GLU A 16 1.99 -30.31 -10.52
N ARG A 17 2.37 -31.56 -10.67
CA ARG A 17 3.66 -31.94 -11.29
C ARG A 17 3.48 -31.93 -12.81
N THR A 18 3.89 -30.85 -13.47
CA THR A 18 4.07 -30.84 -14.92
C THR A 18 5.55 -30.84 -15.23
N SER A 19 5.98 -31.67 -16.21
CA SER A 19 7.36 -31.88 -16.60
C SER A 19 8.09 -30.59 -17.06
N THR A 20 7.37 -29.51 -17.28
CA THR A 20 7.91 -28.24 -17.81
C THR A 20 8.12 -27.15 -16.74
N VAL A 21 7.64 -27.31 -15.52
CA VAL A 21 7.63 -26.25 -14.48
C VAL A 21 8.40 -26.66 -13.22
N SER A 22 9.50 -27.37 -13.38
CA SER A 22 10.33 -27.82 -12.24
C SER A 22 11.20 -26.72 -11.59
N ARG A 23 11.05 -25.45 -11.97
CA ARG A 23 11.87 -24.34 -11.45
C ARG A 23 11.14 -23.33 -10.55
N THR A 24 9.83 -23.45 -10.37
CA THR A 24 9.11 -22.55 -9.44
C THR A 24 9.10 -23.19 -8.06
N GLN A 25 9.94 -22.68 -7.19
CA GLN A 25 10.02 -23.09 -5.78
C GLN A 25 8.75 -22.62 -5.06
N GLY A 26 7.99 -23.53 -4.46
CA GLY A 26 6.79 -23.23 -3.68
C GLY A 26 6.47 -24.37 -2.74
N THR A 27 6.08 -24.06 -1.51
CA THR A 27 5.80 -25.04 -0.44
C THR A 27 4.54 -25.88 -0.64
N GLY A 28 3.64 -25.48 -1.56
CA GLY A 28 2.32 -26.11 -1.72
C GLY A 28 1.34 -25.81 -0.56
N LEU A 29 1.64 -24.83 0.28
CA LEU A 29 0.80 -24.45 1.43
C LEU A 29 -0.18 -23.32 1.13
N GLY A 30 0.07 -22.48 0.12
CA GLY A 30 -0.70 -21.25 -0.11
C GLY A 30 -2.20 -21.49 -0.25
N MET A 31 -2.63 -22.47 -1.07
CA MET A 31 -4.04 -22.75 -1.28
C MET A 31 -4.72 -23.38 -0.05
N ALA A 32 -4.00 -24.21 0.70
CA ALA A 32 -4.50 -24.76 1.97
C ALA A 32 -4.67 -23.66 3.02
N ILE A 33 -3.75 -22.71 3.12
CA ILE A 33 -3.88 -21.54 4.00
C ILE A 33 -5.07 -20.68 3.58
N SER A 34 -5.22 -20.39 2.28
CA SER A 34 -6.36 -19.61 1.79
C SER A 34 -7.70 -20.29 2.13
N LYS A 35 -7.78 -21.62 1.97
CA LYS A 35 -8.97 -22.40 2.33
C LYS A 35 -9.27 -22.28 3.83
N ASN A 36 -8.27 -22.45 4.68
CA ASN A 36 -8.44 -22.32 6.14
C ASN A 36 -8.93 -20.92 6.54
N ILE A 37 -8.37 -19.87 5.95
CA ILE A 37 -8.79 -18.48 6.22
C ILE A 37 -10.26 -18.28 5.84
N VAL A 38 -10.66 -18.73 4.64
CA VAL A 38 -12.03 -18.61 4.17
C VAL A 38 -13.00 -19.39 5.07
N ASP A 39 -12.63 -20.61 5.49
CA ASP A 39 -13.44 -21.43 6.40
C ASP A 39 -13.57 -20.78 7.79
N MET A 40 -12.49 -20.20 8.34
CA MET A 40 -12.51 -19.45 9.60
C MET A 40 -13.40 -18.20 9.53
N MET A 41 -13.56 -17.61 8.33
CA MET A 41 -14.48 -16.51 8.07
C MET A 41 -15.92 -16.97 7.82
N GLY A 42 -16.22 -18.28 7.89
CA GLY A 42 -17.53 -18.84 7.64
C GLY A 42 -17.93 -18.86 6.16
N GLY A 43 -16.95 -18.72 5.27
CA GLY A 43 -17.18 -18.67 3.82
C GLY A 43 -16.93 -19.98 3.10
N THR A 44 -16.91 -19.91 1.78
CA THR A 44 -16.59 -21.04 0.90
C THR A 44 -15.62 -20.62 -0.19
N ILE A 45 -14.71 -21.52 -0.59
CA ILE A 45 -13.84 -21.35 -1.74
C ILE A 45 -14.03 -22.52 -2.70
N ALA A 46 -14.24 -22.22 -3.96
CA ALA A 46 -14.42 -23.20 -5.03
C ALA A 46 -13.43 -22.92 -6.16
N VAL A 47 -13.10 -23.96 -6.94
CA VAL A 47 -12.25 -23.84 -8.11
C VAL A 47 -12.88 -24.55 -9.30
N LYS A 48 -12.83 -23.90 -10.47
CA LYS A 48 -13.11 -24.49 -11.77
C LYS A 48 -11.89 -24.33 -12.63
N SER A 49 -11.45 -25.40 -13.27
CA SER A 49 -10.26 -25.33 -14.13
C SER A 49 -10.40 -26.31 -15.31
N GLU A 50 -9.93 -25.83 -16.46
CA GLU A 50 -9.77 -26.64 -17.66
C GLU A 50 -8.33 -26.48 -18.18
N GLN A 51 -7.68 -27.60 -18.42
CA GLN A 51 -6.29 -27.62 -18.87
C GLN A 51 -6.17 -26.90 -20.23
N GLY A 52 -5.23 -25.96 -20.33
CA GLY A 52 -5.04 -25.14 -21.54
C GLY A 52 -5.97 -23.92 -21.65
N LYS A 53 -7.03 -23.81 -20.84
CA LYS A 53 -7.96 -22.67 -20.88
C LYS A 53 -7.84 -21.72 -19.68
N GLY A 54 -7.42 -22.24 -18.53
CA GLY A 54 -7.24 -21.42 -17.32
C GLY A 54 -7.96 -21.97 -16.09
N SER A 55 -8.02 -21.16 -15.05
CA SER A 55 -8.60 -21.52 -13.76
C SER A 55 -9.39 -20.34 -13.19
N GLU A 56 -10.56 -20.61 -12.64
CA GLU A 56 -11.41 -19.66 -11.93
C GLU A 56 -11.50 -20.07 -10.46
N PHE A 57 -11.15 -19.18 -9.56
CA PHE A 57 -11.33 -19.36 -8.13
C PHE A 57 -12.46 -18.45 -7.66
N THR A 58 -13.44 -19.03 -6.97
CA THR A 58 -14.58 -18.28 -6.44
C THR A 58 -14.54 -18.35 -4.92
N VAL A 59 -14.44 -17.20 -4.25
CA VAL A 59 -14.58 -17.07 -2.79
C VAL A 59 -15.90 -16.41 -2.49
N THR A 60 -16.69 -17.03 -1.60
CA THR A 60 -17.97 -16.48 -1.12
C THR A 60 -17.87 -16.26 0.38
N LEU A 61 -18.14 -15.04 0.83
CA LEU A 61 -18.13 -14.64 2.24
C LEU A 61 -19.40 -13.87 2.56
N ASP A 62 -20.03 -14.21 3.68
CA ASP A 62 -21.16 -13.44 4.22
C ASP A 62 -20.63 -12.36 5.15
N CYS A 63 -20.68 -11.10 4.70
CA CYS A 63 -20.22 -9.96 5.47
C CYS A 63 -21.43 -9.17 6.01
N LYS A 64 -21.38 -8.81 7.30
CA LYS A 64 -22.36 -7.87 7.85
C LYS A 64 -22.11 -6.48 7.28
N VAL A 65 -23.13 -5.88 6.70
CA VAL A 65 -23.07 -4.49 6.25
C VAL A 65 -23.04 -3.59 7.47
N CYS A 66 -21.97 -2.80 7.59
CA CYS A 66 -21.94 -1.75 8.60
C CYS A 66 -22.89 -0.62 8.16
N THR A 67 -23.98 -0.47 8.90
CA THR A 67 -24.98 0.57 8.62
C THR A 67 -24.58 1.94 9.17
N GLU A 68 -23.61 1.96 10.09
CA GLU A 68 -23.03 3.20 10.58
C GLU A 68 -21.88 3.60 9.65
N SER A 69 -22.06 4.73 8.93
CA SER A 69 -20.94 5.34 8.23
C SER A 69 -19.92 5.77 9.28
N VAL A 70 -18.76 5.14 9.31
CA VAL A 70 -17.66 5.59 10.17
C VAL A 70 -17.27 6.98 9.69
N LYS A 71 -17.79 8.00 10.37
CA LYS A 71 -17.37 9.38 10.13
C LYS A 71 -16.02 9.58 10.79
N TYR A 72 -15.02 9.72 9.99
CA TYR A 72 -13.71 10.11 10.49
C TYR A 72 -13.72 11.61 10.80
N PRO A 73 -13.40 12.03 12.04
CA PRO A 73 -13.30 13.44 12.34
C PRO A 73 -12.19 14.07 11.49
N PRO A 74 -12.37 15.32 11.01
CA PRO A 74 -11.34 16.03 10.29
C PRO A 74 -10.07 16.15 11.12
N ILE A 75 -8.92 16.13 10.46
CA ILE A 75 -7.63 16.32 11.13
C ILE A 75 -7.43 17.82 11.34
N PRO A 76 -7.17 18.29 12.59
CA PRO A 76 -6.96 19.71 12.85
C PRO A 76 -5.86 20.28 11.96
N GLY A 77 -6.15 21.41 11.31
CA GLY A 77 -5.22 22.10 10.40
C GLY A 77 -5.18 21.56 8.97
N LEU A 78 -5.90 20.47 8.66
CA LEU A 78 -5.97 19.93 7.29
C LEU A 78 -7.35 20.09 6.64
N LYS A 79 -8.38 20.41 7.40
CA LYS A 79 -9.74 20.65 6.86
C LYS A 79 -9.72 21.74 5.79
N GLY A 80 -10.29 21.44 4.62
CA GLY A 80 -10.36 22.34 3.47
C GLY A 80 -9.01 22.64 2.81
N THR A 81 -7.92 21.93 3.19
CA THR A 81 -6.62 22.10 2.53
C THR A 81 -6.48 21.13 1.36
N ARG A 82 -5.65 21.53 0.39
CA ARG A 82 -5.43 20.74 -0.83
C ARG A 82 -4.37 19.67 -0.63
N ALA A 83 -4.61 18.48 -1.20
CA ALA A 83 -3.64 17.40 -1.31
C ALA A 83 -3.49 16.97 -2.77
N LEU A 84 -2.30 16.52 -3.16
CA LEU A 84 -2.04 15.92 -4.46
C LEU A 84 -1.66 14.45 -4.30
N VAL A 85 -2.42 13.57 -4.96
CA VAL A 85 -2.16 12.14 -5.04
C VAL A 85 -1.53 11.81 -6.38
N VAL A 86 -0.45 11.03 -6.37
CA VAL A 86 0.33 10.67 -7.57
C VAL A 86 0.59 9.16 -7.55
N ASP A 87 0.01 8.43 -8.49
CA ASP A 87 0.14 6.96 -8.60
C ASP A 87 -0.18 6.57 -10.05
N ASP A 88 0.59 5.71 -10.69
CA ASP A 88 0.34 5.31 -12.08
C ASP A 88 -0.97 4.52 -12.26
N ASP A 89 -1.52 3.97 -11.18
CA ASP A 89 -2.85 3.38 -11.17
C ASP A 89 -3.94 4.40 -10.78
N ALA A 90 -4.78 4.75 -11.75
CA ALA A 90 -5.91 5.67 -11.54
C ALA A 90 -6.91 5.19 -10.48
N GLN A 91 -7.07 3.88 -10.29
CA GLN A 91 -7.94 3.31 -9.26
C GLN A 91 -7.41 3.61 -7.86
N THR A 92 -6.11 3.45 -7.67
CA THR A 92 -5.41 3.83 -6.43
C THR A 92 -5.56 5.33 -6.18
N CYS A 93 -5.31 6.17 -7.19
CA CYS A 93 -5.50 7.63 -7.09
C CYS A 93 -6.91 7.99 -6.62
N MET A 94 -7.95 7.41 -7.23
CA MET A 94 -9.34 7.68 -6.87
C MET A 94 -9.66 7.22 -5.46
N SER A 95 -9.16 6.05 -5.04
CA SER A 95 -9.38 5.48 -3.71
C SER A 95 -8.76 6.35 -2.62
N VAL A 96 -7.49 6.75 -2.80
CA VAL A 96 -6.78 7.63 -1.86
C VAL A 96 -7.43 9.02 -1.81
N SER A 97 -7.80 9.57 -2.96
CA SER A 97 -8.50 10.86 -3.02
C SER A 97 -9.85 10.82 -2.31
N LYS A 98 -10.57 9.70 -2.38
CA LYS A 98 -11.81 9.50 -1.63
C LYS A 98 -11.55 9.51 -0.13
N MET A 99 -10.53 8.79 0.35
CA MET A 99 -10.14 8.78 1.76
C MET A 99 -9.80 10.19 2.28
N LEU A 100 -9.07 10.98 1.48
CA LEU A 100 -8.74 12.36 1.85
C LEU A 100 -9.99 13.24 1.95
N ARG A 101 -10.96 13.08 1.06
CA ARG A 101 -12.24 13.81 1.11
C ARG A 101 -13.10 13.40 2.31
N GLU A 102 -13.03 12.14 2.75
CA GLU A 102 -13.73 11.65 3.95
C GLU A 102 -13.22 12.34 5.24
N ILE A 103 -12.00 12.86 5.24
CA ILE A 103 -11.43 13.68 6.32
C ILE A 103 -11.45 15.18 6.02
N GLU A 104 -12.31 15.59 5.08
CA GLU A 104 -12.59 16.97 4.69
C GLU A 104 -11.40 17.73 4.07
N MET A 105 -10.51 17.03 3.37
CA MET A 105 -9.49 17.63 2.51
C MET A 105 -9.97 17.74 1.06
N GLU A 106 -9.40 18.69 0.31
CA GLU A 106 -9.56 18.78 -1.14
C GLU A 106 -8.46 17.95 -1.82
N ALA A 107 -8.83 16.89 -2.55
CA ALA A 107 -7.87 15.99 -3.16
C ALA A 107 -7.92 16.07 -4.68
N ASP A 108 -6.80 16.47 -5.27
CA ASP A 108 -6.47 16.34 -6.69
C ASP A 108 -5.60 15.11 -6.90
N TRP A 109 -5.55 14.60 -8.12
CA TRP A 109 -4.70 13.46 -8.43
C TRP A 109 -4.18 13.48 -9.87
N THR A 110 -3.08 12.77 -10.10
CA THR A 110 -2.50 12.54 -11.44
C THR A 110 -1.82 11.18 -11.48
N THR A 111 -1.71 10.61 -12.68
CA THR A 111 -1.02 9.33 -12.89
C THR A 111 0.42 9.48 -13.39
N SER A 112 1.01 10.67 -13.27
CA SER A 112 2.34 10.97 -13.79
C SER A 112 3.14 11.83 -12.81
N GLY A 113 4.36 11.40 -12.49
CA GLY A 113 5.31 12.18 -11.70
C GLY A 113 5.68 13.51 -12.37
N LYS A 114 5.79 13.51 -13.70
CA LYS A 114 6.06 14.76 -14.47
C LYS A 114 4.92 15.74 -14.36
N GLU A 115 3.68 15.27 -14.49
CA GLU A 115 2.51 16.12 -14.32
C GLU A 115 2.36 16.63 -12.89
N ALA A 116 2.70 15.80 -11.89
CA ALA A 116 2.70 16.23 -10.49
C ALA A 116 3.61 17.42 -10.23
N ILE A 117 4.80 17.44 -10.85
CA ILE A 117 5.74 18.56 -10.75
C ILE A 117 5.14 19.83 -11.37
N LEU A 118 4.52 19.72 -12.55
CA LEU A 118 3.87 20.87 -13.21
C LEU A 118 2.74 21.43 -12.35
N ARG A 119 1.89 20.56 -11.80
CA ARG A 119 0.80 20.98 -10.90
C ARG A 119 1.30 21.62 -9.61
N ALA A 120 2.41 21.12 -9.06
CA ALA A 120 3.04 21.76 -7.90
C ALA A 120 3.54 23.18 -8.23
N MET A 121 4.17 23.36 -9.40
CA MET A 121 4.63 24.67 -9.87
C MET A 121 3.47 25.63 -10.12
N GLU A 122 2.42 25.17 -10.79
CA GLU A 122 1.22 25.98 -11.02
C GLU A 122 0.55 26.41 -9.72
N ALA A 123 0.39 25.47 -8.78
CA ALA A 123 -0.19 25.74 -7.47
C ALA A 123 0.63 26.77 -6.68
N HIS A 124 1.96 26.67 -6.73
CA HIS A 124 2.87 27.63 -6.12
C HIS A 124 2.71 29.03 -6.75
N ASN A 125 2.73 29.13 -8.07
CA ASN A 125 2.59 30.41 -8.79
C ASN A 125 1.25 31.09 -8.54
N GLN A 126 0.20 30.31 -8.25
CA GLN A 126 -1.15 30.79 -7.97
C GLN A 126 -1.41 31.08 -6.48
N GLY A 127 -0.46 30.78 -5.60
CA GLY A 127 -0.66 30.86 -4.14
C GLY A 127 -1.69 29.86 -3.61
N ALA A 128 -1.97 28.77 -4.36
CA ALA A 128 -2.93 27.73 -4.06
C ALA A 128 -2.25 26.38 -3.79
N GLU A 129 -1.23 26.40 -2.96
CA GLU A 129 -0.32 25.27 -2.73
C GLU A 129 -1.00 24.06 -2.13
N PHE A 130 -0.53 22.89 -2.51
CA PHE A 130 -0.88 21.66 -1.84
C PHE A 130 -0.20 21.58 -0.47
N LYS A 131 -0.96 21.21 0.55
CA LYS A 131 -0.44 21.05 1.92
C LYS A 131 0.02 19.63 2.24
N VAL A 132 -0.26 18.68 1.34
CA VAL A 132 0.18 17.27 1.45
C VAL A 132 0.38 16.71 0.04
N TYR A 133 1.42 15.91 -0.13
CA TYR A 133 1.66 15.09 -1.32
C TYR A 133 1.68 13.61 -0.90
N ILE A 134 0.99 12.76 -1.67
CA ILE A 134 1.00 11.32 -1.51
C ILE A 134 1.45 10.74 -2.84
N ILE A 135 2.63 10.11 -2.88
CA ILE A 135 3.31 9.77 -4.13
C ILE A 135 3.66 8.27 -4.11
N ASP A 136 3.31 7.57 -5.18
CA ASP A 136 3.74 6.19 -5.36
C ASP A 136 5.26 6.10 -5.57
N TRP A 137 5.84 5.03 -5.01
CA TRP A 137 7.26 4.74 -5.16
C TRP A 137 7.66 4.40 -6.59
N LEU A 138 6.90 3.47 -7.22
CA LEU A 138 7.22 2.91 -8.54
C LEU A 138 6.25 3.41 -9.59
N MET A 139 6.68 4.37 -10.38
CA MET A 139 5.95 4.86 -11.54
C MET A 139 6.81 4.74 -12.81
N PRO A 140 6.21 4.39 -13.96
CA PRO A 140 6.95 4.10 -15.20
C PRO A 140 7.62 5.33 -15.82
N ASP A 141 7.06 6.53 -15.64
CA ASP A 141 7.57 7.77 -16.24
C ASP A 141 8.70 8.43 -15.45
N MET A 142 8.63 8.33 -14.12
CA MET A 142 9.59 8.87 -13.17
C MET A 142 9.33 8.23 -11.80
N ASN A 143 10.36 7.71 -11.14
CA ASN A 143 10.19 7.14 -9.82
C ASN A 143 9.81 8.18 -8.76
N GLY A 144 9.22 7.71 -7.66
CA GLY A 144 8.71 8.57 -6.60
C GLY A 144 9.77 9.47 -5.97
N ILE A 145 11.00 8.98 -5.73
CA ILE A 145 12.09 9.79 -5.13
C ILE A 145 12.50 10.94 -6.04
N GLU A 146 12.65 10.67 -7.33
CA GLU A 146 13.01 11.74 -8.27
C GLU A 146 11.89 12.78 -8.38
N THR A 147 10.62 12.33 -8.34
CA THR A 147 9.45 13.20 -8.27
C THR A 147 9.51 14.08 -7.03
N VAL A 148 9.79 13.49 -5.85
CA VAL A 148 9.96 14.24 -4.59
C VAL A 148 11.07 15.27 -4.67
N ARG A 149 12.26 14.89 -5.16
CA ARG A 149 13.40 15.82 -5.31
C ARG A 149 13.05 17.04 -6.16
N ARG A 150 12.26 16.86 -7.22
CA ARG A 150 11.84 17.96 -8.08
C ARG A 150 10.75 18.80 -7.47
N ILE A 151 9.76 18.20 -6.85
CA ILE A 151 8.69 18.91 -6.13
C ILE A 151 9.28 19.75 -5.00
N ARG A 152 10.26 19.22 -4.24
CA ARG A 152 10.94 19.94 -3.13
C ARG A 152 11.63 21.23 -3.55
N LYS A 153 12.00 21.37 -4.82
CA LYS A 153 12.58 22.64 -5.33
C LYS A 153 11.56 23.76 -5.48
N VAL A 154 10.29 23.43 -5.41
CA VAL A 154 9.17 24.36 -5.69
C VAL A 154 8.36 24.66 -4.44
N ILE A 155 8.16 23.66 -3.58
CA ILE A 155 7.31 23.77 -2.39
C ILE A 155 8.08 24.15 -1.13
N GLU A 156 7.36 24.60 -0.10
CA GLU A 156 7.96 24.88 1.20
C GLU A 156 8.61 23.62 1.82
N PRO A 157 9.77 23.77 2.49
CA PRO A 157 10.49 22.62 3.08
C PRO A 157 9.67 21.81 4.08
N GLY A 158 8.74 22.44 4.76
CA GLY A 158 7.88 21.81 5.77
C GLY A 158 6.66 21.03 5.22
N THR A 159 6.37 21.15 3.93
CA THR A 159 5.21 20.47 3.33
C THR A 159 5.39 18.96 3.38
N PRO A 160 4.46 18.19 3.99
CA PRO A 160 4.56 16.74 4.06
C PRO A 160 4.49 16.06 2.71
N ILE A 161 5.42 15.12 2.49
CA ILE A 161 5.41 14.20 1.35
C ILE A 161 5.43 12.78 1.88
N ILE A 162 4.40 12.02 1.56
CA ILE A 162 4.20 10.62 1.96
C ILE A 162 4.45 9.74 0.74
N ILE A 163 5.30 8.73 0.86
CA ILE A 163 5.50 7.71 -0.17
C ILE A 163 4.61 6.50 0.12
N LEU A 164 3.86 6.07 -0.90
CA LEU A 164 3.19 4.77 -0.90
C LEU A 164 4.11 3.71 -1.52
N THR A 165 4.24 2.56 -0.89
CA THR A 165 5.08 1.47 -1.39
C THR A 165 4.47 0.10 -1.11
N ALA A 166 4.62 -0.83 -2.07
CA ALA A 166 4.28 -2.24 -1.89
C ALA A 166 5.46 -3.07 -1.35
N TYR A 167 6.64 -2.48 -1.19
CA TYR A 167 7.88 -3.13 -0.81
C TYR A 167 8.39 -2.66 0.54
N ASP A 168 9.28 -3.43 1.13
CA ASP A 168 10.04 -2.98 2.29
C ASP A 168 10.91 -1.78 1.88
N TRP A 169 10.78 -0.68 2.62
CA TRP A 169 11.49 0.58 2.33
C TRP A 169 12.84 0.69 3.05
N ALA A 170 13.26 -0.35 3.80
CA ALA A 170 14.49 -0.30 4.59
C ALA A 170 15.72 0.04 3.74
N ASP A 171 15.81 -0.51 2.52
CA ASP A 171 16.94 -0.29 1.62
C ASP A 171 16.98 1.11 0.99
N ILE A 172 15.86 1.84 1.01
CA ILE A 172 15.70 3.12 0.31
C ILE A 172 15.39 4.28 1.27
N GLU A 173 15.27 3.99 2.57
CA GLU A 173 14.86 4.96 3.57
C GLU A 173 15.80 6.17 3.61
N ASP A 174 17.11 5.94 3.61
CA ASP A 174 18.10 7.01 3.67
C ASP A 174 18.06 7.92 2.44
N GLU A 175 17.95 7.33 1.24
CA GLU A 175 17.83 8.08 -0.01
C GLU A 175 16.56 8.92 -0.05
N ALA A 176 15.44 8.32 0.35
CA ALA A 176 14.15 9.00 0.37
C ALA A 176 14.09 10.13 1.41
N ARG A 177 14.68 9.92 2.59
CA ARG A 177 14.80 10.98 3.60
C ARG A 177 15.66 12.15 3.11
N GLN A 178 16.79 11.87 2.45
CA GLN A 178 17.62 12.90 1.83
C GLN A 178 16.88 13.65 0.71
N ALA A 179 16.00 12.97 -0.01
CA ALA A 179 15.12 13.61 -1.00
C ALA A 179 14.04 14.49 -0.37
N GLY A 180 13.79 14.36 0.94
CA GLY A 180 12.80 15.13 1.66
C GLY A 180 11.46 14.42 1.86
N VAL A 181 11.42 13.07 1.76
CA VAL A 181 10.25 12.27 2.13
C VAL A 181 9.99 12.40 3.63
N THR A 182 8.73 12.59 3.98
CA THR A 182 8.32 12.78 5.37
C THR A 182 7.83 11.48 5.99
N ALA A 183 7.15 10.62 5.21
CA ALA A 183 6.57 9.37 5.66
C ALA A 183 6.56 8.31 4.58
N PHE A 184 6.54 7.05 5.04
CA PHE A 184 6.22 5.89 4.22
C PHE A 184 4.93 5.25 4.73
N VAL A 185 4.13 4.74 3.80
CA VAL A 185 2.93 3.96 4.09
C VAL A 185 2.87 2.78 3.12
N SER A 186 2.53 1.61 3.63
CA SER A 186 2.43 0.40 2.82
C SER A 186 1.16 0.37 1.96
N LYS A 187 1.24 -0.23 0.78
CA LYS A 187 0.06 -0.63 0.00
C LYS A 187 -0.38 -2.05 0.44
N PRO A 188 -1.66 -2.33 0.60
CA PRO A 188 -2.82 -1.46 0.38
C PRO A 188 -2.99 -0.41 1.49
N LEU A 189 -3.29 0.84 1.11
CA LEU A 189 -3.48 1.93 2.06
C LEU A 189 -4.82 1.80 2.79
N PHE A 190 -4.79 1.87 4.12
CA PHE A 190 -5.97 1.95 4.96
C PHE A 190 -6.16 3.34 5.56
N MET A 191 -7.43 3.71 5.84
CA MET A 191 -7.77 5.02 6.41
C MET A 191 -7.05 5.28 7.74
N SER A 192 -6.86 4.27 8.58
CA SER A 192 -6.11 4.37 9.85
C SER A 192 -4.66 4.81 9.61
N GLU A 193 -3.97 4.15 8.68
CA GLU A 193 -2.57 4.44 8.36
C GLU A 193 -2.41 5.81 7.72
N LEU A 194 -3.32 6.19 6.80
CA LEU A 194 -3.35 7.51 6.22
C LEU A 194 -3.51 8.59 7.30
N ARG A 195 -4.45 8.40 8.22
CA ARG A 195 -4.70 9.33 9.32
C ARG A 195 -3.50 9.43 10.26
N ASP A 196 -2.88 8.32 10.60
CA ASP A 196 -1.70 8.29 11.46
C ASP A 196 -0.53 9.03 10.80
N ALA A 197 -0.27 8.78 9.51
CA ALA A 197 0.75 9.48 8.76
C ALA A 197 0.51 11.00 8.71
N LEU A 198 -0.73 11.41 8.49
CA LEU A 198 -1.10 12.82 8.45
C LEU A 198 -1.07 13.48 9.84
N THR A 199 -1.55 12.81 10.88
CA THR A 199 -1.63 13.37 12.23
C THR A 199 -0.25 13.51 12.87
N HIS A 200 0.57 12.47 12.80
CA HIS A 200 1.87 12.48 13.48
C HIS A 200 2.89 13.37 12.79
N LYS A 201 2.79 13.59 11.50
CA LYS A 201 3.81 14.29 10.72
C LYS A 201 3.41 15.70 10.27
N VAL A 202 2.12 15.91 9.99
CA VAL A 202 1.61 17.21 9.55
C VAL A 202 1.31 18.12 10.72
N VAL A 203 0.69 17.58 11.77
CA VAL A 203 0.21 18.39 12.92
C VAL A 203 1.27 18.48 14.02
N SER A 204 2.07 17.45 14.24
CA SER A 204 2.98 17.40 15.38
C SER A 204 4.41 17.87 15.10
N GLY A 205 4.82 17.98 13.82
CA GLY A 205 6.21 18.30 13.45
C GLY A 205 7.25 17.30 14.01
N ARG A 206 6.78 16.21 14.61
CA ARG A 206 7.65 15.19 15.21
C ARG A 206 8.11 14.23 14.13
N GLN A 207 9.41 13.93 14.14
CA GLN A 207 9.94 12.77 13.42
C GLN A 207 9.09 11.52 13.75
N PRO A 208 8.85 10.61 12.79
CA PRO A 208 8.16 9.38 13.09
C PRO A 208 8.89 8.72 14.25
N LEU A 209 8.13 8.38 15.26
CA LEU A 209 8.56 7.26 16.08
C LEU A 209 8.53 6.06 15.11
N LEU A 210 9.70 5.72 14.55
CA LEU A 210 9.95 4.33 14.16
C LEU A 210 9.35 3.50 15.31
N PRO A 211 8.64 2.39 15.05
CA PRO A 211 8.38 1.48 16.13
C PRO A 211 9.71 1.35 16.85
N LYS A 212 9.79 1.88 18.09
CA LYS A 212 11.02 1.80 18.84
C LYS A 212 11.38 0.35 18.75
N HIS A 213 12.52 0.03 18.14
CA HIS A 213 13.06 -1.32 18.25
C HIS A 213 12.90 -1.64 19.72
N GLY A 214 11.97 -2.57 20.04
CA GLY A 214 11.67 -2.87 21.42
C GLY A 214 13.01 -3.13 22.09
N ASP A 215 13.24 -2.63 23.26
CA ASP A 215 14.44 -2.97 24.00
C ASP A 215 14.39 -4.47 24.30
N TYR A 216 15.08 -5.24 23.48
CA TYR A 216 15.20 -6.68 23.60
C TYR A 216 16.42 -7.08 24.44
N THR A 217 17.05 -6.12 25.14
CA THR A 217 18.17 -6.41 26.05
C THR A 217 17.77 -7.48 27.05
N GLY A 218 18.52 -8.56 27.07
CA GLY A 218 18.25 -9.72 27.94
C GLY A 218 17.16 -10.69 27.46
N LYS A 219 16.53 -10.46 26.29
CA LYS A 219 15.66 -11.44 25.64
C LYS A 219 16.50 -12.45 24.85
N LYS A 220 16.08 -13.71 24.87
CA LYS A 220 16.68 -14.77 24.05
C LYS A 220 15.74 -15.08 22.91
N VAL A 221 16.26 -15.08 21.68
CA VAL A 221 15.53 -15.51 20.49
C VAL A 221 16.17 -16.81 20.02
N LEU A 222 15.36 -17.85 19.82
CA LEU A 222 15.76 -19.06 19.14
C LEU A 222 15.38 -18.94 17.67
N LEU A 223 16.36 -18.88 16.80
CA LEU A 223 16.18 -19.01 15.36
C LEU A 223 16.48 -20.47 14.98
N VAL A 224 15.54 -21.13 14.32
CA VAL A 224 15.70 -22.48 13.78
C VAL A 224 15.52 -22.38 12.28
N GLU A 225 16.53 -22.73 11.54
CA GLU A 225 16.57 -22.73 10.06
C GLU A 225 17.02 -24.10 9.61
N ASP A 226 16.31 -24.71 8.67
CA ASP A 226 16.62 -25.98 8.03
C ASP A 226 17.29 -25.73 6.68
N ASN A 227 18.42 -25.05 6.67
CA ASN A 227 19.23 -24.94 5.47
C ASN A 227 20.14 -26.17 5.35
N GLU A 228 19.85 -27.05 4.37
CA GLU A 228 20.83 -27.94 3.75
C GLU A 228 21.49 -27.26 2.55
#